data_a4bc2fedcf22234d42ba74ac48ec5a26
#
_entry.id   a4bc2fedcf22234d42ba74ac48ec5a26
#
_cell.length_a   1.000
_cell.length_b   1.000
_cell.length_c   1.000
_cell.angle_alpha   90.00
_cell.angle_beta   90.00
_cell.angle_gamma   90.00
#
_symmetry.space_group_name_H-M   'P 1'
#
loop_
_entity.id
_entity.type
_entity.pdbx_description
1 polymer ?
#
loop_
_entity_poly.entity_id
_entity_poly.type
_entity_poly.pdbx_seq_one_letter_code
_entity_poly.pdbx_strand_id
1 'polypeptide(L)'
;MELHDENPFKIKSVANAAFKVDKLPYPIASKTLAEIEQVDGLGKSIAGKIWEIIESNSLLDLSELLNKTPPGIVEMMRIKGLGPKKILIIWKELGIENVGELYYACNENRLIEAKGFGLKTQEEIKKTIEFNMASNGRFLYAQVESFAEALLNQIKTEIKS
;
A
#
# COMPACT_ATOMS: atom_id res chain seq x y z
N MET A 1 -5.39 -9.38 -1.76
CA MET A 1 -6.58 -10.20 -2.06
C MET A 1 -6.79 -10.35 -3.57
N GLU A 2 -7.01 -9.29 -4.36
CA GLU A 2 -7.20 -9.39 -5.82
C GLU A 2 -5.99 -10.00 -6.55
N LEU A 3 -4.76 -9.74 -6.10
CA LEU A 3 -3.53 -10.33 -6.64
C LEU A 3 -3.40 -11.86 -6.42
N HIS A 4 -4.24 -12.45 -5.58
CA HIS A 4 -4.22 -13.85 -5.20
C HIS A 4 -5.53 -14.57 -5.51
N ASP A 5 -6.34 -14.03 -6.43
CA ASP A 5 -7.62 -14.58 -6.86
C ASP A 5 -8.54 -14.99 -5.69
N GLU A 6 -8.50 -14.22 -4.59
CA GLU A 6 -9.39 -14.41 -3.46
C GLU A 6 -10.86 -14.23 -3.91
N ASN A 7 -11.76 -14.89 -3.20
CA ASN A 7 -13.20 -14.84 -3.51
C ASN A 7 -13.69 -13.39 -3.66
N PRO A 8 -14.31 -13.05 -4.83
CA PRO A 8 -14.76 -11.68 -5.10
C PRO A 8 -15.74 -11.12 -4.06
N PHE A 9 -16.56 -11.97 -3.45
CA PHE A 9 -17.48 -11.55 -2.38
C PHE A 9 -16.71 -11.16 -1.10
N LYS A 10 -15.63 -11.90 -0.78
CA LYS A 10 -14.73 -11.57 0.36
C LYS A 10 -14.04 -10.24 0.10
N ILE A 11 -13.51 -10.03 -1.11
CA ILE A 11 -12.87 -8.77 -1.52
C ILE A 11 -13.85 -7.60 -1.39
N LYS A 12 -15.05 -7.74 -1.95
CA LYS A 12 -16.10 -6.72 -1.90
C LYS A 12 -16.56 -6.43 -0.47
N SER A 13 -16.68 -7.46 0.37
CA SER A 13 -17.06 -7.31 1.77
C SER A 13 -16.05 -6.48 2.55
N VAL A 14 -14.75 -6.77 2.38
CA VAL A 14 -13.66 -6.00 3.02
C VAL A 14 -13.63 -4.56 2.52
N ALA A 15 -13.76 -4.35 1.21
CA ALA A 15 -13.77 -3.00 0.63
C ALA A 15 -14.95 -2.15 1.14
N ASN A 16 -16.15 -2.75 1.19
CA ASN A 16 -17.33 -2.07 1.72
C ASN A 16 -17.19 -1.75 3.21
N ALA A 17 -16.61 -2.66 3.99
CA ALA A 17 -16.35 -2.44 5.40
C ALA A 17 -15.36 -1.28 5.61
N ALA A 18 -14.27 -1.25 4.86
CA ALA A 18 -13.29 -0.16 4.92
C ALA A 18 -13.96 1.19 4.60
N PHE A 19 -14.77 1.26 3.54
CA PHE A 19 -15.52 2.46 3.19
C PHE A 19 -16.49 2.89 4.30
N LYS A 20 -17.20 1.94 4.93
CA LYS A 20 -18.12 2.25 6.03
C LYS A 20 -17.38 2.79 7.26
N VAL A 21 -16.28 2.15 7.64
CA VAL A 21 -15.44 2.59 8.77
C VAL A 21 -14.93 4.01 8.55
N ASP A 22 -14.47 4.32 7.32
CA ASP A 22 -14.02 5.68 6.94
C ASP A 22 -15.11 6.75 7.08
N LYS A 23 -16.38 6.38 6.95
CA LYS A 23 -17.54 7.29 7.03
C LYS A 23 -18.17 7.37 8.43
N LEU A 24 -17.67 6.64 9.40
CA LEU A 24 -18.21 6.72 10.77
C LEU A 24 -17.91 8.11 11.38
N PRO A 25 -18.87 8.70 12.11
CA PRO A 25 -18.69 9.99 12.78
C PRO A 25 -17.86 9.89 14.07
N TYR A 26 -17.32 8.72 14.36
CA TYR A 26 -16.50 8.41 15.55
C TYR A 26 -15.40 7.41 15.20
N PRO A 27 -14.29 7.40 15.96
CA PRO A 27 -13.25 6.41 15.75
C PRO A 27 -13.74 5.02 16.17
N ILE A 28 -13.69 4.04 15.26
CA ILE A 28 -14.12 2.66 15.52
C ILE A 28 -13.33 2.01 16.66
N ALA A 29 -12.09 2.41 16.87
CA ALA A 29 -11.22 1.93 17.94
C ALA A 29 -11.72 2.28 19.37
N SER A 30 -12.69 3.19 19.50
CA SER A 30 -13.32 3.50 20.80
C SER A 30 -14.45 2.52 21.18
N LYS A 31 -14.77 1.56 20.29
CA LYS A 31 -15.88 0.64 20.44
C LYS A 31 -15.41 -0.74 20.89
N THR A 32 -16.25 -1.42 21.66
CA THR A 32 -16.07 -2.84 21.99
C THR A 32 -16.44 -3.73 20.81
N LEU A 33 -15.96 -4.98 20.79
CA LEU A 33 -16.32 -5.95 19.75
C LEU A 33 -17.85 -6.07 19.56
N ALA A 34 -18.60 -6.14 20.66
CA ALA A 34 -20.07 -6.24 20.63
C ALA A 34 -20.72 -5.01 19.97
N GLU A 35 -20.20 -3.81 20.21
CA GLU A 35 -20.68 -2.59 19.56
C GLU A 35 -20.30 -2.54 18.08
N ILE A 36 -19.09 -3.04 17.69
CA ILE A 36 -18.66 -3.12 16.30
C ILE A 36 -19.56 -4.08 15.51
N GLU A 37 -19.97 -5.20 16.11
CA GLU A 37 -20.91 -6.15 15.50
C GLU A 37 -22.31 -5.55 15.25
N GLN A 38 -22.70 -4.53 16.01
CA GLN A 38 -23.97 -3.82 15.84
C GLN A 38 -23.94 -2.74 14.76
N VAL A 39 -22.75 -2.41 14.25
CA VAL A 39 -22.63 -1.42 13.17
C VAL A 39 -23.21 -2.00 11.89
N ASP A 40 -24.21 -1.32 11.34
CA ASP A 40 -24.87 -1.77 10.11
C ASP A 40 -23.86 -2.01 8.97
N GLY A 41 -23.89 -3.22 8.40
CA GLY A 41 -23.04 -3.69 7.32
C GLY A 41 -21.62 -4.10 7.73
N LEU A 42 -21.30 -4.17 9.02
CA LEU A 42 -20.15 -4.86 9.56
C LEU A 42 -20.63 -6.19 10.13
N GLY A 43 -20.57 -7.25 9.34
CA GLY A 43 -20.89 -8.60 9.83
C GLY A 43 -19.83 -9.11 10.83
N LYS A 44 -20.19 -10.13 11.63
CA LYS A 44 -19.31 -10.71 12.66
C LYS A 44 -17.87 -10.99 12.22
N SER A 45 -17.70 -11.55 11.02
CA SER A 45 -16.37 -11.83 10.47
C SER A 45 -15.53 -10.57 10.27
N ILE A 46 -16.13 -9.47 9.81
CA ILE A 46 -15.43 -8.18 9.63
C ILE A 46 -15.19 -7.52 10.99
N ALA A 47 -16.18 -7.56 11.88
CA ALA A 47 -16.03 -7.02 13.24
C ALA A 47 -14.86 -7.71 13.98
N GLY A 48 -14.73 -9.02 13.87
CA GLY A 48 -13.58 -9.76 14.43
C GLY A 48 -12.25 -9.31 13.88
N LYS A 49 -12.15 -9.04 12.55
CA LYS A 49 -10.93 -8.52 11.92
C LYS A 49 -10.59 -7.08 12.38
N ILE A 50 -11.61 -6.23 12.52
CA ILE A 50 -11.42 -4.88 13.05
C ILE A 50 -10.91 -4.96 14.49
N TRP A 51 -11.51 -5.83 15.30
CA TRP A 51 -11.10 -6.05 16.68
C TRP A 51 -9.67 -6.57 16.78
N GLU A 52 -9.27 -7.53 15.94
CA GLU A 52 -7.89 -8.02 15.85
C GLU A 52 -6.89 -6.88 15.58
N ILE A 53 -7.23 -5.97 14.66
CA ILE A 53 -6.39 -4.79 14.37
C ILE A 53 -6.31 -3.86 15.59
N ILE A 54 -7.42 -3.62 16.30
CA ILE A 54 -7.45 -2.77 17.50
C ILE A 54 -6.57 -3.33 18.61
N GLU A 55 -6.66 -4.64 18.85
CA GLU A 55 -5.95 -5.33 19.93
C GLU A 55 -4.46 -5.50 19.65
N SER A 56 -4.10 -5.92 18.43
CA SER A 56 -2.75 -6.35 18.09
C SER A 56 -2.00 -5.41 17.14
N ASN A 57 -2.65 -4.35 16.65
CA ASN A 57 -2.18 -3.47 15.57
C ASN A 57 -1.75 -4.26 14.31
N SER A 58 -2.29 -5.45 14.12
CA SER A 58 -1.98 -6.35 13.01
C SER A 58 -3.22 -7.10 12.54
N LEU A 59 -3.16 -7.71 11.37
CA LEU A 59 -4.19 -8.58 10.84
C LEU A 59 -3.53 -9.80 10.19
N LEU A 60 -3.81 -10.99 10.71
CA LEU A 60 -3.21 -12.24 10.26
C LEU A 60 -3.42 -12.47 8.76
N ASP A 61 -4.65 -12.31 8.28
CA ASP A 61 -4.98 -12.42 6.85
C ASP A 61 -4.09 -11.51 5.98
N LEU A 62 -3.80 -10.29 6.43
CA LEU A 62 -2.93 -9.35 5.70
C LEU A 62 -1.48 -9.82 5.72
N SER A 63 -0.99 -10.26 6.86
CA SER A 63 0.37 -10.77 7.03
C SER A 63 0.62 -11.98 6.12
N GLU A 64 -0.34 -12.91 6.05
CA GLU A 64 -0.26 -14.07 5.15
C GLU A 64 -0.22 -13.67 3.66
N LEU A 65 -1.02 -12.67 3.27
CA LEU A 65 -1.01 -12.16 1.89
C LEU A 65 0.30 -11.46 1.56
N LEU A 66 0.85 -10.67 2.48
CA LEU A 66 2.12 -9.99 2.31
C LEU A 66 3.28 -10.99 2.21
N ASN A 67 3.27 -12.05 3.01
CA ASN A 67 4.28 -13.11 2.95
C ASN A 67 4.30 -13.87 1.60
N LYS A 68 3.16 -13.92 0.91
CA LYS A 68 3.01 -14.56 -0.42
C LYS A 68 3.25 -13.60 -1.59
N THR A 69 3.46 -12.31 -1.31
CA THR A 69 3.60 -11.27 -2.33
C THR A 69 5.02 -10.69 -2.29
N PRO A 70 5.79 -10.72 -3.38
CA PRO A 70 7.08 -10.06 -3.41
C PRO A 70 6.98 -8.58 -3.00
N PRO A 71 7.90 -8.06 -2.18
CA PRO A 71 7.83 -6.67 -1.70
C PRO A 71 7.73 -5.63 -2.83
N GLY A 72 8.41 -5.85 -3.95
CA GLY A 72 8.34 -4.96 -5.10
C GLY A 72 6.97 -4.92 -5.77
N ILE A 73 6.20 -6.02 -5.72
CA ILE A 73 4.81 -6.04 -6.18
C ILE A 73 3.93 -5.16 -5.29
N VAL A 74 4.14 -5.20 -3.97
CA VAL A 74 3.44 -4.31 -3.03
C VAL A 74 3.81 -2.84 -3.29
N GLU A 75 5.07 -2.57 -3.59
CA GLU A 75 5.55 -1.23 -3.95
C GLU A 75 4.90 -0.73 -5.24
N MET A 76 4.78 -1.57 -6.26
CA MET A 76 4.11 -1.23 -7.53
C MET A 76 2.65 -0.81 -7.35
N MET A 77 1.94 -1.30 -6.33
CA MET A 77 0.56 -0.88 -6.03
C MET A 77 0.43 0.60 -5.68
N ARG A 78 1.53 1.27 -5.33
CA ARG A 78 1.58 2.71 -5.06
C ARG A 78 1.76 3.56 -6.32
N ILE A 79 2.06 2.92 -7.46
CA ILE A 79 2.25 3.62 -8.73
C ILE A 79 0.88 3.97 -9.32
N LYS A 80 0.65 5.26 -9.54
CA LYS A 80 -0.59 5.76 -10.14
C LYS A 80 -0.82 5.11 -11.50
N GLY A 81 -2.02 4.57 -11.72
CA GLY A 81 -2.39 3.90 -12.97
C GLY A 81 -2.11 2.39 -12.99
N LEU A 82 -1.44 1.84 -11.96
CA LEU A 82 -1.28 0.41 -11.76
C LEU A 82 -2.30 -0.10 -10.73
N GLY A 83 -3.42 -0.62 -11.21
CA GLY A 83 -4.37 -1.36 -10.38
C GLY A 83 -4.00 -2.85 -10.27
N PRO A 84 -4.63 -3.61 -9.35
CA PRO A 84 -4.32 -5.02 -9.10
C PRO A 84 -4.29 -5.88 -10.37
N LYS A 85 -5.22 -5.69 -11.30
CA LYS A 85 -5.29 -6.43 -12.57
C LYS A 85 -4.06 -6.20 -13.45
N LYS A 86 -3.59 -4.96 -13.56
CA LYS A 86 -2.39 -4.62 -14.32
C LYS A 86 -1.14 -5.17 -13.65
N ILE A 87 -1.07 -5.07 -12.33
CA ILE A 87 0.04 -5.62 -11.55
C ILE A 87 0.09 -7.14 -11.68
N LEU A 88 -1.05 -7.81 -11.72
CA LEU A 88 -1.09 -9.25 -11.93
C LEU A 88 -0.48 -9.65 -13.28
N ILE A 89 -0.77 -8.92 -14.36
CA ILE A 89 -0.16 -9.11 -15.67
C ILE A 89 1.35 -8.89 -15.61
N ILE A 90 1.79 -7.78 -15.01
CA ILE A 90 3.21 -7.46 -14.85
C ILE A 90 3.93 -8.59 -14.10
N TRP A 91 3.35 -9.07 -13.00
CA TRP A 91 3.94 -10.11 -12.16
C TRP A 91 3.90 -11.49 -12.82
N LYS A 92 2.70 -11.94 -13.24
CA LYS A 92 2.51 -13.34 -13.66
C LYS A 92 2.82 -13.59 -15.12
N GLU A 93 2.57 -12.63 -16.01
CA GLU A 93 2.79 -12.80 -17.45
C GLU A 93 4.16 -12.28 -17.89
N LEU A 94 4.62 -11.14 -17.34
CA LEU A 94 5.90 -10.55 -17.69
C LEU A 94 7.05 -10.97 -16.77
N GLY A 95 6.76 -11.62 -15.62
CA GLY A 95 7.76 -12.07 -14.66
C GLY A 95 8.52 -10.93 -13.97
N ILE A 96 7.91 -9.75 -13.85
CA ILE A 96 8.51 -8.56 -13.25
C ILE A 96 8.09 -8.48 -11.80
N GLU A 97 9.05 -8.43 -10.87
CA GLU A 97 8.79 -8.48 -9.43
C GLU A 97 9.21 -7.23 -8.67
N ASN A 98 9.90 -6.27 -9.30
CA ASN A 98 10.31 -5.03 -8.66
C ASN A 98 10.20 -3.82 -9.60
N VAL A 99 10.21 -2.61 -8.99
CA VAL A 99 10.03 -1.34 -9.72
C VAL A 99 11.16 -1.05 -10.68
N GLY A 100 12.39 -1.51 -10.39
CA GLY A 100 13.55 -1.36 -11.27
C GLY A 100 13.40 -2.16 -12.57
N GLU A 101 12.98 -3.43 -12.48
CA GLU A 101 12.66 -4.27 -13.62
C GLU A 101 11.50 -3.70 -14.46
N LEU A 102 10.48 -3.16 -13.76
CA LEU A 102 9.35 -2.50 -14.42
C LEU A 102 9.83 -1.27 -15.21
N TYR A 103 10.68 -0.45 -14.63
CA TYR A 103 11.26 0.71 -15.32
C TYR A 103 12.07 0.29 -16.55
N TYR A 104 12.87 -0.75 -16.41
CA TYR A 104 13.64 -1.31 -17.52
C TYR A 104 12.73 -1.84 -18.65
N ALA A 105 11.67 -2.57 -18.29
CA ALA A 105 10.69 -3.07 -19.25
C ALA A 105 9.94 -1.94 -19.98
N CYS A 106 9.69 -0.80 -19.30
CA CYS A 106 9.14 0.39 -19.95
C CYS A 106 10.11 0.97 -20.98
N ASN A 107 11.42 1.00 -20.68
CA ASN A 107 12.43 1.53 -21.62
C ASN A 107 12.60 0.63 -22.85
N GLU A 108 12.42 -0.67 -22.70
CA GLU A 108 12.47 -1.64 -23.79
C GLU A 108 11.14 -1.82 -24.55
N ASN A 109 10.11 -1.03 -24.22
CA ASN A 109 8.77 -1.16 -24.78
C ASN A 109 8.09 -2.52 -24.57
N ARG A 110 8.50 -3.29 -23.59
CA ARG A 110 7.92 -4.62 -23.29
C ARG A 110 6.51 -4.52 -22.70
N LEU A 111 6.19 -3.44 -21.99
CA LEU A 111 4.85 -3.28 -21.41
C LEU A 111 3.77 -3.15 -22.49
N ILE A 112 4.04 -2.44 -23.59
CA ILE A 112 3.04 -2.23 -24.65
C ILE A 112 2.60 -3.50 -25.36
N GLU A 113 3.40 -4.57 -25.28
CA GLU A 113 3.08 -5.88 -25.83
C GLU A 113 2.07 -6.64 -24.95
N ALA A 114 1.95 -6.25 -23.68
CA ALA A 114 1.04 -6.91 -22.73
C ALA A 114 -0.39 -6.38 -22.86
N LYS A 115 -1.35 -7.26 -22.69
CA LYS A 115 -2.78 -6.92 -22.76
C LYS A 115 -3.16 -5.86 -21.72
N GLY A 116 -3.80 -4.79 -22.16
CA GLY A 116 -4.25 -3.70 -21.27
C GLY A 116 -3.22 -2.61 -21.00
N PHE A 117 -2.07 -2.68 -21.70
CA PHE A 117 -1.08 -1.61 -21.73
C PHE A 117 -0.98 -1.03 -23.15
N GLY A 118 -0.97 0.28 -23.21
CA GLY A 118 -0.69 1.03 -24.43
C GLY A 118 0.47 1.98 -24.18
N LEU A 119 1.01 2.59 -25.22
CA LEU A 119 2.14 3.51 -25.15
C LEU A 119 1.93 4.61 -24.09
N LYS A 120 0.73 5.22 -24.08
CA LYS A 120 0.40 6.26 -23.10
C LYS A 120 0.50 5.74 -21.64
N THR A 121 -0.01 4.55 -21.37
CA THR A 121 0.04 3.96 -20.03
C THR A 121 1.49 3.65 -19.63
N GLN A 122 2.29 3.10 -20.54
CA GLN A 122 3.71 2.84 -20.28
C GLN A 122 4.47 4.12 -19.96
N GLU A 123 4.27 5.19 -20.74
CA GLU A 123 4.90 6.49 -20.50
C GLU A 123 4.48 7.13 -19.16
N GLU A 124 3.22 7.01 -18.79
CA GLU A 124 2.73 7.49 -17.49
C GLU A 124 3.35 6.72 -16.32
N ILE A 125 3.48 5.39 -16.43
CA ILE A 125 4.14 4.55 -15.44
C ILE A 125 5.62 4.95 -15.33
N LYS A 126 6.33 5.04 -16.45
CA LYS A 126 7.74 5.43 -16.51
C LYS A 126 7.98 6.77 -15.81
N LYS A 127 7.22 7.81 -16.17
CA LYS A 127 7.30 9.13 -15.54
C LYS A 127 7.03 9.10 -14.04
N THR A 128 6.07 8.28 -13.60
CA THR A 128 5.77 8.14 -12.18
C THR A 128 6.93 7.48 -11.42
N ILE A 129 7.55 6.47 -12.02
CA ILE A 129 8.74 5.81 -11.44
C ILE A 129 9.89 6.80 -11.36
N GLU A 130 10.21 7.52 -12.44
CA GLU A 130 11.26 8.53 -12.48
C GLU A 130 11.05 9.62 -11.43
N PHE A 131 9.81 10.11 -11.28
CA PHE A 131 9.46 11.08 -10.26
C PHE A 131 9.68 10.54 -8.84
N ASN A 132 9.25 9.30 -8.58
CA ASN A 132 9.44 8.66 -7.28
C ASN A 132 10.93 8.44 -6.98
N MET A 133 11.73 8.00 -7.96
CA MET A 133 13.16 7.82 -7.81
C MET A 133 13.88 9.16 -7.55
N ALA A 134 13.50 10.22 -8.26
CA ALA A 134 14.04 11.57 -8.05
C ALA A 134 13.63 12.18 -6.72
N SER A 135 12.51 11.73 -6.15
CA SER A 135 11.97 12.18 -4.86
C SER A 135 12.47 11.34 -3.67
N ASN A 136 13.09 10.20 -3.92
CA ASN A 136 13.67 9.35 -2.88
C ASN A 136 14.78 10.12 -2.14
N GLY A 137 14.66 10.18 -0.81
CA GLY A 137 15.55 10.95 0.05
C GLY A 137 15.15 12.41 0.25
N ARG A 138 14.03 12.87 -0.32
CA ARG A 138 13.45 14.17 0.00
C ARG A 138 12.35 13.99 1.05
N PHE A 139 12.51 14.65 2.17
CA PHE A 139 11.54 14.69 3.26
C PHE A 139 10.94 16.08 3.36
N LEU A 140 9.67 16.17 3.77
CA LEU A 140 9.10 17.46 4.15
C LEU A 140 9.85 17.99 5.39
N TYR A 141 10.13 19.28 5.45
CA TYR A 141 10.83 19.91 6.56
C TYR A 141 10.24 19.50 7.91
N ALA A 142 8.91 19.55 8.05
CA ALA A 142 8.20 19.16 9.26
C ALA A 142 8.41 17.69 9.69
N GLN A 143 8.83 16.80 8.77
CA GLN A 143 9.11 15.39 9.10
C GLN A 143 10.51 15.19 9.68
N VAL A 144 11.44 16.09 9.40
CA VAL A 144 12.85 15.99 9.81
C VAL A 144 13.25 17.03 10.82
N GLU A 145 12.43 18.04 11.08
CA GLU A 145 12.72 19.17 11.96
C GLU A 145 13.13 18.71 13.36
N SER A 146 12.32 17.88 14.00
CA SER A 146 12.61 17.36 15.34
C SER A 146 13.90 16.52 15.39
N PHE A 147 14.19 15.78 14.33
CA PHE A 147 15.42 15.00 14.20
C PHE A 147 16.64 15.93 14.03
N ALA A 148 16.51 16.93 13.18
CA ALA A 148 17.58 17.91 12.93
C ALA A 148 17.90 18.75 14.18
N GLU A 149 16.88 19.16 14.93
CA GLU A 149 17.04 19.88 16.20
C GLU A 149 17.71 19.00 17.28
N ALA A 150 17.29 17.74 17.41
CA ALA A 150 17.90 16.81 18.34
C ALA A 150 19.40 16.60 18.03
N LEU A 151 19.74 16.38 16.75
CA LEU A 151 21.12 16.22 16.30
C LEU A 151 21.94 17.49 16.54
N LEU A 152 21.38 18.67 16.23
CA LEU A 152 22.04 19.96 16.49
C LEU A 152 22.36 20.17 17.97
N ASN A 153 21.44 19.81 18.86
CA ASN A 153 21.62 19.92 20.31
C ASN A 153 22.68 18.94 20.83
N GLN A 154 22.72 17.72 20.29
CA GLN A 154 23.76 16.75 20.63
C GLN A 154 25.14 17.23 20.21
N ILE A 155 25.31 17.74 18.99
CA ILE A 155 26.56 18.28 18.48
C ILE A 155 27.01 19.48 19.34
N LYS A 156 26.10 20.41 19.71
CA LYS A 156 26.42 21.55 20.54
C LYS A 156 26.88 21.16 21.95
N THR A 157 26.39 20.07 22.52
CA THR A 157 26.82 19.55 23.81
C THR A 157 28.21 18.89 23.75
N GLU A 158 28.48 18.13 22.70
CA GLU A 158 29.78 17.49 22.50
C GLU A 158 30.91 18.45 22.18
N ILE A 159 30.63 19.54 21.45
CA ILE A 159 31.67 20.56 21.12
C ILE A 159 31.99 21.47 22.34
N LYS A 160 31.11 21.56 23.36
CA LYS A 160 31.33 22.39 24.54
C LYS A 160 32.00 21.66 25.71
N SER A 161 32.22 20.36 25.59
CA SER A 161 32.97 19.56 26.56
C SER A 161 34.42 19.38 26.12
#